data_3ae4d77f842d25671eadc959d6baf84f
#
_entry.id   3ae4d77f842d25671eadc959d6baf84f
#
_cell.length_a   1.000
_cell.length_b   1.000
_cell.length_c   1.000
_cell.angle_alpha   90.00
_cell.angle_beta   90.00
_cell.angle_gamma   90.00
#
_symmetry.space_group_name_H-M   'P 1'
#
loop_
_entity.id
_entity.type
_entity.pdbx_description
1 polymer ?
#
loop_
_entity_poly.entity_id
_entity_poly.type
_entity_poly.pdbx_seq_one_letter_code
_entity_poly.pdbx_strand_id
1 'polypeptide(L)'
;MATRAAEELVVLLDEGGRPAGTMPKAEVHGTDTPLHLAFSVYLFDSGGRLLVTRRALQKRTWPGVWTNSCCGHPGPGEDPAAAAERRLGQELGLRPDRLELVLPEFTYRAVAADGIVEHERCPVFFAWVDGDPEPPPTPDPEEVADWRWVPWASFRAVATTAPWALSPWSVEQVAALPA
;
A
#
# COMPACT_ATOMS: atom_id res chain seq x y z
N MET A 1 -26.37 -9.70 18.61
CA MET A 1 -26.23 -10.09 17.19
C MET A 1 -24.98 -9.38 16.67
N ALA A 2 -23.89 -10.11 16.44
CA ALA A 2 -22.69 -9.54 15.85
C ALA A 2 -23.01 -9.18 14.40
N THR A 3 -22.88 -7.93 14.06
CA THR A 3 -22.96 -7.47 12.67
C THR A 3 -21.79 -8.12 11.93
N ARG A 4 -22.10 -9.06 11.02
CA ARG A 4 -21.11 -9.66 10.14
C ARG A 4 -20.44 -8.50 9.38
N ALA A 5 -19.14 -8.28 9.61
CA ALA A 5 -18.40 -7.30 8.85
C ALA A 5 -18.65 -7.57 7.36
N ALA A 6 -18.97 -6.52 6.60
CA ALA A 6 -19.18 -6.68 5.17
C ALA A 6 -17.90 -7.27 4.56
N GLU A 7 -18.04 -8.34 3.79
CA GLU A 7 -16.92 -9.02 3.16
C GLU A 7 -16.21 -8.04 2.21
N GLU A 8 -14.94 -7.76 2.48
CA GLU A 8 -14.15 -6.88 1.62
C GLU A 8 -13.92 -7.57 0.27
N LEU A 9 -14.32 -6.90 -0.81
CA LEU A 9 -14.12 -7.36 -2.18
C LEU A 9 -13.00 -6.57 -2.85
N VAL A 10 -12.20 -7.26 -3.66
CA VAL A 10 -11.24 -6.65 -4.59
C VAL A 10 -11.78 -6.69 -6.01
N VAL A 11 -11.36 -5.75 -6.84
CA VAL A 11 -11.75 -5.65 -8.26
C VAL A 11 -10.74 -6.40 -9.10
N LEU A 12 -11.18 -7.46 -9.78
CA LEU A 12 -10.39 -8.18 -10.77
C LEU A 12 -10.30 -7.39 -12.07
N LEU A 13 -9.16 -7.50 -12.75
CA LEU A 13 -8.89 -6.78 -13.99
C LEU A 13 -8.61 -7.77 -15.14
N ASP A 14 -9.02 -7.39 -16.36
CA ASP A 14 -8.59 -8.06 -17.57
C ASP A 14 -7.15 -7.64 -17.96
N GLU A 15 -6.59 -8.26 -19.01
CA GLU A 15 -5.26 -7.92 -19.52
C GLU A 15 -5.12 -6.45 -19.97
N GLY A 16 -6.23 -5.80 -20.29
CA GLY A 16 -6.29 -4.38 -20.63
C GLY A 16 -6.43 -3.45 -19.41
N GLY A 17 -6.45 -4.02 -18.19
CA GLY A 17 -6.61 -3.26 -16.96
C GLY A 17 -8.04 -2.76 -16.68
N ARG A 18 -9.05 -3.34 -17.34
CA ARG A 18 -10.46 -2.99 -17.14
C ARG A 18 -11.09 -3.93 -16.12
N PRO A 19 -12.05 -3.46 -15.31
CA PRO A 19 -12.77 -4.31 -14.37
C PRO A 19 -13.40 -5.54 -15.08
N ALA A 20 -13.11 -6.73 -14.55
CA ALA A 20 -13.53 -8.02 -15.09
C ALA A 20 -14.29 -8.89 -14.08
N GLY A 21 -14.48 -8.40 -12.86
CA GLY A 21 -15.18 -9.11 -11.80
C GLY A 21 -14.73 -8.67 -10.41
N THR A 22 -15.14 -9.42 -9.41
CA THR A 22 -14.74 -9.21 -8.01
C THR A 22 -14.42 -10.54 -7.33
N MET A 23 -13.60 -10.50 -6.28
CA MET A 23 -13.25 -11.66 -5.45
C MET A 23 -13.14 -11.21 -3.99
N PRO A 24 -13.48 -12.08 -3.01
CA PRO A 24 -13.20 -11.81 -1.61
C PRO A 24 -11.71 -11.53 -1.38
N LYS A 25 -11.39 -10.45 -0.67
CA LYS A 25 -10.00 -10.08 -0.33
C LYS A 25 -9.26 -11.20 0.40
N ALA A 26 -9.97 -11.97 1.22
CA ALA A 26 -9.39 -13.10 1.94
C ALA A 26 -8.94 -14.25 1.03
N GLU A 27 -9.44 -14.32 -0.21
CA GLU A 27 -9.23 -15.42 -1.16
C GLU A 27 -8.34 -15.04 -2.34
N VAL A 28 -8.18 -13.75 -2.63
CA VAL A 28 -7.51 -13.30 -3.86
C VAL A 28 -6.03 -13.70 -3.93
N HIS A 29 -5.32 -13.70 -2.80
CA HIS A 29 -3.89 -14.01 -2.76
C HIS A 29 -3.64 -15.50 -2.56
N GLY A 30 -3.02 -16.12 -3.53
CA GLY A 30 -2.65 -17.54 -3.58
C GLY A 30 -1.40 -17.74 -4.42
N THR A 31 -1.17 -18.98 -4.86
CA THR A 31 -0.07 -19.31 -5.79
C THR A 31 -0.37 -18.91 -7.24
N ASP A 32 -1.64 -18.65 -7.55
CA ASP A 32 -2.13 -18.17 -8.85
C ASP A 32 -3.08 -16.99 -8.62
N THR A 33 -2.50 -15.84 -8.28
CA THR A 33 -3.25 -14.62 -7.98
C THR A 33 -3.62 -13.89 -9.27
N PRO A 34 -4.91 -13.66 -9.55
CA PRO A 34 -5.35 -12.90 -10.72
C PRO A 34 -4.93 -11.44 -10.60
N LEU A 35 -4.78 -10.77 -11.76
CA LEU A 35 -4.55 -9.33 -11.80
C LEU A 35 -5.76 -8.62 -11.15
N HIS A 36 -5.49 -7.77 -10.16
CA HIS A 36 -6.52 -7.02 -9.47
C HIS A 36 -6.08 -5.60 -9.14
N LEU A 37 -7.06 -4.74 -8.84
CA LEU A 37 -6.84 -3.33 -8.57
C LEU A 37 -6.38 -3.13 -7.12
N ALA A 38 -5.31 -2.37 -6.97
CA ALA A 38 -4.76 -1.94 -5.69
C ALA A 38 -4.36 -0.47 -5.73
N PHE A 39 -3.73 0.03 -4.69
CA PHE A 39 -3.03 1.31 -4.65
C PHE A 39 -1.88 1.27 -3.63
N SER A 40 -0.92 2.18 -3.82
CA SER A 40 0.14 2.46 -2.84
C SER A 40 0.19 3.94 -2.50
N VAL A 41 0.49 4.25 -1.24
CA VAL A 41 0.66 5.62 -0.76
C VAL A 41 2.02 5.80 -0.11
N TYR A 42 2.68 6.89 -0.45
CA TYR A 42 3.86 7.44 0.23
C TYR A 42 3.43 8.72 0.94
N LEU A 43 3.33 8.66 2.27
CA LEU A 43 2.86 9.78 3.09
C LEU A 43 4.05 10.55 3.66
N PHE A 44 4.09 11.83 3.36
CA PHE A 44 5.14 12.76 3.80
C PHE A 44 4.63 13.70 4.89
N ASP A 45 5.50 14.04 5.81
CA ASP A 45 5.29 15.11 6.78
C ASP A 45 5.67 16.50 6.18
N SER A 46 5.42 17.56 6.95
CA SER A 46 5.77 18.94 6.57
C SER A 46 7.27 19.14 6.38
N GLY A 47 8.11 18.30 7.00
CA GLY A 47 9.57 18.29 6.84
C GLY A 47 10.07 17.48 5.65
N GLY A 48 9.18 16.86 4.87
CA GLY A 48 9.53 16.01 3.72
C GLY A 48 10.05 14.63 4.10
N ARG A 49 9.82 14.17 5.35
CA ARG A 49 10.12 12.80 5.76
C ARG A 49 8.98 11.88 5.34
N LEU A 50 9.32 10.69 4.87
CA LEU A 50 8.39 9.63 4.54
C LEU A 50 8.01 8.83 5.80
N LEU A 51 6.72 8.55 5.98
CA LEU A 51 6.26 7.55 6.91
C LEU A 51 6.45 6.16 6.30
N VAL A 52 7.37 5.37 6.84
CA VAL A 52 7.51 3.95 6.50
C VAL A 52 6.81 3.09 7.53
N THR A 53 6.22 1.99 7.10
CA THR A 53 5.54 1.04 7.98
C THR A 53 6.17 -0.34 7.88
N ARG A 54 6.11 -1.08 8.96
CA ARG A 54 6.43 -2.51 9.00
C ARG A 54 5.12 -3.29 9.01
N ARG A 55 4.92 -4.14 8.04
CA ARG A 55 3.70 -4.95 7.93
C ARG A 55 3.52 -5.83 9.17
N ALA A 56 2.28 -5.94 9.64
CA ALA A 56 1.96 -6.80 10.79
C ALA A 56 2.38 -8.26 10.52
N LEU A 57 2.79 -8.96 11.58
CA LEU A 57 3.34 -10.32 11.46
C LEU A 57 2.31 -11.38 11.05
N GLN A 58 1.02 -11.08 11.25
CA GLN A 58 -0.11 -11.94 10.85
C GLN A 58 -0.59 -11.69 9.41
N LYS A 59 0.00 -10.75 8.68
CA LYS A 59 -0.36 -10.52 7.27
C LYS A 59 -0.03 -11.75 6.44
N ARG A 60 -0.94 -12.10 5.51
CA ARG A 60 -0.78 -13.24 4.61
C ARG A 60 0.37 -13.04 3.61
N THR A 61 0.55 -11.80 3.13
CA THR A 61 1.58 -11.44 2.17
C THR A 61 2.65 -10.58 2.82
N TRP A 62 3.93 -10.95 2.65
CA TRP A 62 5.10 -10.26 3.21
C TRP A 62 4.96 -9.82 4.67
N PRO A 63 4.67 -10.72 5.63
CA PRO A 63 4.60 -10.38 7.03
C PRO A 63 5.93 -9.84 7.56
N GLY A 64 5.88 -8.79 8.36
CA GLY A 64 7.05 -8.22 9.04
C GLY A 64 8.03 -7.45 8.14
N VAL A 65 7.72 -7.25 6.86
CA VAL A 65 8.56 -6.51 5.92
C VAL A 65 8.31 -5.01 6.03
N TRP A 66 9.36 -4.21 5.91
CA TRP A 66 9.26 -2.76 5.81
C TRP A 66 8.78 -2.36 4.40
N THR A 67 7.96 -1.34 4.33
CA THR A 67 7.31 -0.90 3.10
C THR A 67 7.02 0.60 3.12
N ASN A 68 6.40 1.11 2.05
CA ASN A 68 5.80 2.44 1.98
C ASN A 68 4.73 2.64 3.07
N SER A 69 4.05 3.78 3.08
CA SER A 69 3.18 4.17 4.19
C SER A 69 1.93 3.31 4.30
N CYS A 70 1.24 3.08 3.17
CA CYS A 70 -0.01 2.33 3.14
C CYS A 70 -0.24 1.73 1.76
N CYS A 71 -0.82 0.54 1.71
CA CYS A 71 -1.30 -0.12 0.50
C CYS A 71 -2.69 -0.69 0.76
N GLY A 72 -3.48 -0.85 -0.28
CA GLY A 72 -4.80 -1.45 -0.12
C GLY A 72 -5.50 -1.65 -1.45
N HIS A 73 -6.77 -2.02 -1.38
CA HIS A 73 -7.59 -2.32 -2.55
C HIS A 73 -8.81 -1.40 -2.55
N PRO A 74 -9.09 -0.71 -3.67
CA PRO A 74 -10.38 -0.07 -3.87
C PRO A 74 -11.48 -1.13 -3.92
N GLY A 75 -12.62 -0.82 -3.30
CA GLY A 75 -13.82 -1.63 -3.46
C GLY A 75 -14.45 -1.46 -4.86
N PRO A 76 -15.45 -2.30 -5.19
CA PRO A 76 -16.16 -2.17 -6.47
C PRO A 76 -16.78 -0.77 -6.64
N GLY A 77 -16.38 -0.06 -7.70
CA GLY A 77 -16.82 1.30 -7.99
C GLY A 77 -16.21 2.40 -7.12
N GLU A 78 -15.29 2.07 -6.22
CA GLU A 78 -14.56 3.04 -5.41
C GLU A 78 -13.39 3.63 -6.22
N ASP A 79 -13.25 4.95 -6.15
CA ASP A 79 -12.10 5.65 -6.72
C ASP A 79 -10.83 5.31 -5.93
N PRO A 80 -9.68 5.00 -6.59
CA PRO A 80 -8.44 4.66 -5.91
C PRO A 80 -7.93 5.74 -4.94
N ALA A 81 -8.12 7.03 -5.24
CA ALA A 81 -7.73 8.10 -4.32
C ALA A 81 -8.60 8.12 -3.07
N ALA A 82 -9.92 7.94 -3.22
CA ALA A 82 -10.83 7.82 -2.07
C ALA A 82 -10.50 6.59 -1.21
N ALA A 83 -10.16 5.46 -1.83
CA ALA A 83 -9.72 4.26 -1.12
C ALA A 83 -8.41 4.51 -0.36
N ALA A 84 -7.46 5.24 -0.96
CA ALA A 84 -6.20 5.60 -0.33
C ALA A 84 -6.40 6.45 0.94
N GLU A 85 -7.24 7.50 0.87
CA GLU A 85 -7.59 8.33 2.04
C GLU A 85 -8.28 7.52 3.13
N ARG A 86 -9.25 6.68 2.75
CA ARG A 86 -9.97 5.80 3.68
C ARG A 86 -9.02 4.86 4.42
N ARG A 87 -8.09 4.21 3.70
CA ARG A 87 -7.15 3.24 4.29
C ARG A 87 -6.09 3.91 5.15
N LEU A 88 -5.58 5.09 4.78
CA LEU A 88 -4.71 5.88 5.66
C LEU A 88 -5.38 6.16 7.02
N GLY A 89 -6.66 6.52 7.00
CA GLY A 89 -7.45 6.71 8.22
C GLY A 89 -7.62 5.43 9.03
N GLN A 90 -7.89 4.30 8.37
CA GLN A 90 -8.11 3.01 9.02
C GLN A 90 -6.82 2.40 9.57
N GLU A 91 -5.75 2.38 8.77
CA GLU A 91 -4.50 1.71 9.14
C GLU A 91 -3.59 2.56 10.04
N LEU A 92 -3.60 3.89 9.88
CA LEU A 92 -2.66 4.80 10.54
C LEU A 92 -3.32 5.89 11.37
N GLY A 93 -4.64 6.03 11.32
CA GLY A 93 -5.35 7.12 11.98
C GLY A 93 -5.03 8.51 11.40
N LEU A 94 -4.44 8.57 10.21
CA LEU A 94 -4.02 9.81 9.56
C LEU A 94 -4.92 10.15 8.38
N ARG A 95 -5.17 11.44 8.22
CA ARG A 95 -5.89 11.98 7.08
C ARG A 95 -4.96 12.93 6.32
N PRO A 96 -4.70 12.69 5.03
CA PRO A 96 -3.82 13.58 4.27
C PRO A 96 -4.50 14.93 3.97
N ASP A 97 -3.72 16.00 3.99
CA ASP A 97 -4.16 17.34 3.56
C ASP A 97 -4.07 17.49 2.04
N ARG A 98 -3.22 16.70 1.41
CA ARG A 98 -3.04 16.62 -0.04
C ARG A 98 -2.72 15.19 -0.48
N LEU A 99 -3.29 14.79 -1.62
CA LEU A 99 -3.04 13.52 -2.30
C LEU A 99 -2.78 13.79 -3.78
N GLU A 100 -1.73 13.21 -4.34
CA GLU A 100 -1.31 13.39 -5.73
C GLU A 100 -0.99 12.04 -6.38
N LEU A 101 -1.60 11.76 -7.53
CA LEU A 101 -1.32 10.56 -8.31
C LEU A 101 0.01 10.73 -9.08
N VAL A 102 1.01 9.93 -8.76
CA VAL A 102 2.37 10.05 -9.32
C VAL A 102 2.75 8.94 -10.30
N LEU A 103 2.21 7.73 -10.14
CA LEU A 103 2.36 6.63 -11.10
C LEU A 103 1.00 5.98 -11.38
N PRO A 104 0.25 6.45 -12.39
CA PRO A 104 -1.12 5.99 -12.65
C PRO A 104 -1.21 4.56 -13.17
N GLU A 105 -0.19 4.09 -13.88
CA GLU A 105 -0.21 2.81 -14.63
C GLU A 105 0.72 1.75 -14.04
N PHE A 106 1.22 1.96 -12.81
CA PHE A 106 2.14 1.00 -12.19
C PHE A 106 1.46 -0.36 -12.01
N THR A 107 2.14 -1.40 -12.45
CA THR A 107 1.69 -2.80 -12.33
C THR A 107 2.88 -3.64 -11.91
N TYR A 108 2.68 -4.57 -11.01
CA TYR A 108 3.73 -5.48 -10.60
C TYR A 108 3.21 -6.89 -10.33
N ARG A 109 4.13 -7.83 -10.36
CA ARG A 109 3.91 -9.21 -9.92
C ARG A 109 5.08 -9.67 -9.08
N ALA A 110 4.84 -10.05 -7.84
CA ALA A 110 5.85 -10.53 -6.92
C ALA A 110 5.44 -11.90 -6.33
N VAL A 111 6.43 -12.74 -6.07
CA VAL A 111 6.23 -14.07 -5.48
C VAL A 111 6.98 -14.12 -4.16
N ALA A 112 6.26 -14.38 -3.08
CA ALA A 112 6.83 -14.54 -1.75
C ALA A 112 7.55 -15.89 -1.60
N ALA A 113 8.38 -16.04 -0.56
CA ALA A 113 9.16 -17.26 -0.32
C ALA A 113 8.28 -18.51 -0.10
N ASP A 114 7.05 -18.34 0.35
CA ASP A 114 6.05 -19.39 0.53
C ASP A 114 5.23 -19.69 -0.74
N GLY A 115 5.54 -19.01 -1.86
CA GLY A 115 4.86 -19.15 -3.14
C GLY A 115 3.60 -18.30 -3.32
N ILE A 116 3.21 -17.51 -2.32
CA ILE A 116 2.07 -16.58 -2.45
C ILE A 116 2.44 -15.45 -3.41
N VAL A 117 1.51 -15.12 -4.30
CA VAL A 117 1.69 -14.14 -5.37
C VAL A 117 0.88 -12.88 -5.07
N GLU A 118 1.52 -11.73 -5.26
CA GLU A 118 0.87 -10.44 -5.48
C GLU A 118 0.90 -10.13 -6.98
N HIS A 119 -0.23 -9.73 -7.56
CA HIS A 119 -0.33 -9.37 -8.97
C HIS A 119 -1.35 -8.24 -9.11
N GLU A 120 -0.85 -7.01 -9.17
CA GLU A 120 -1.66 -5.82 -8.98
C GLU A 120 -1.39 -4.75 -10.05
N ARG A 121 -2.46 -4.12 -10.53
CA ARG A 121 -2.41 -2.77 -11.08
C ARG A 121 -2.59 -1.81 -9.90
N CYS A 122 -1.55 -1.07 -9.60
CA CYS A 122 -1.37 -0.39 -8.34
C CYS A 122 -0.97 1.09 -8.55
N PRO A 123 -1.90 2.00 -8.91
CA PRO A 123 -1.60 3.42 -8.96
C PRO A 123 -0.95 3.88 -7.65
N VAL A 124 0.09 4.72 -7.79
CA VAL A 124 0.90 5.20 -6.68
C VAL A 124 0.60 6.66 -6.42
N PHE A 125 0.35 6.96 -5.15
CA PHE A 125 0.06 8.31 -4.68
C PHE A 125 1.16 8.81 -3.74
N PHE A 126 1.48 10.10 -3.86
CA PHE A 126 2.11 10.87 -2.80
C PHE A 126 1.03 11.57 -1.99
N ALA A 127 1.18 11.56 -0.68
CA ALA A 127 0.29 12.22 0.25
C ALA A 127 1.09 13.06 1.24
N TRP A 128 0.50 14.10 1.78
CA TRP A 128 1.13 14.97 2.78
C TRP A 128 0.19 15.21 3.95
N VAL A 129 0.77 15.21 5.15
CA VAL A 129 0.11 15.70 6.35
C VAL A 129 0.85 16.95 6.82
N ASP A 130 0.08 18.01 7.05
CA ASP A 130 0.58 19.26 7.60
C ASP A 130 0.29 19.30 9.12
N GLY A 131 1.13 19.97 9.86
CA GLY A 131 0.96 20.15 11.29
C GLY A 131 2.27 20.42 12.02
N ASP A 132 2.20 21.19 13.10
CA ASP A 132 3.29 21.42 14.04
C ASP A 132 2.72 21.47 15.48
N PRO A 133 2.92 20.43 16.30
CA PRO A 133 3.53 19.15 15.95
C PRO A 133 2.66 18.28 15.04
N GLU A 134 3.31 17.46 14.23
CA GLU A 134 2.63 16.48 13.39
C GLU A 134 1.81 15.50 14.23
N PRO A 135 0.58 15.14 13.83
CA PRO A 135 -0.16 14.11 14.51
C PRO A 135 0.61 12.77 14.44
N PRO A 136 0.88 12.12 15.57
CA PRO A 136 1.52 10.81 15.54
C PRO A 136 0.55 9.79 14.91
N PRO A 137 1.05 8.83 14.10
CA PRO A 137 0.25 7.72 13.65
C PRO A 137 -0.34 6.95 14.84
N THR A 138 -1.59 6.50 14.67
CA THR A 138 -2.25 5.55 15.58
C THR A 138 -2.54 4.27 14.79
N PRO A 139 -1.51 3.41 14.58
CA PRO A 139 -1.60 2.28 13.69
C PRO A 139 -2.53 1.20 14.23
N ASP A 140 -3.29 0.58 13.30
CA ASP A 140 -3.99 -0.67 13.56
C ASP A 140 -2.94 -1.80 13.71
N PRO A 141 -2.85 -2.49 14.86
CA PRO A 141 -1.87 -3.54 15.07
C PRO A 141 -2.08 -4.77 14.20
N GLU A 142 -3.26 -4.95 13.60
CA GLU A 142 -3.51 -6.02 12.63
C GLU A 142 -2.93 -5.71 11.24
N GLU A 143 -2.65 -4.43 10.96
CA GLU A 143 -2.10 -3.96 9.70
C GLU A 143 -0.61 -3.60 9.81
N VAL A 144 -0.21 -2.93 10.90
CA VAL A 144 1.11 -2.32 11.09
C VAL A 144 1.73 -2.73 12.41
N ALA A 145 2.90 -3.40 12.35
CA ALA A 145 3.66 -3.81 13.54
C ALA A 145 4.58 -2.70 14.07
N ASP A 146 5.05 -1.81 13.22
CA ASP A 146 5.96 -0.71 13.58
C ASP A 146 5.93 0.37 12.49
N TRP A 147 6.40 1.58 12.81
CA TRP A 147 6.47 2.69 11.88
C TRP A 147 7.63 3.64 12.19
N ARG A 148 8.12 4.39 11.19
CA ARG A 148 9.16 5.41 11.33
C ARG A 148 8.95 6.55 10.33
N TRP A 149 9.24 7.77 10.76
CA TRP A 149 9.50 8.87 9.85
C TRP A 149 10.96 8.83 9.44
N VAL A 150 11.23 8.75 8.15
CA VAL A 150 12.59 8.66 7.60
C VAL A 150 12.81 9.69 6.48
N PRO A 151 14.02 10.23 6.29
CA PRO A 151 14.29 11.05 5.11
C PRO A 151 13.97 10.28 3.82
N TRP A 152 13.28 10.91 2.87
CA TRP A 152 12.95 10.29 1.59
C TRP A 152 14.19 9.74 0.87
N ALA A 153 15.30 10.52 0.88
CA ALA A 153 16.57 10.08 0.30
C ALA A 153 17.11 8.79 0.93
N SER A 154 16.92 8.59 2.23
CA SER A 154 17.33 7.36 2.93
C SER A 154 16.51 6.16 2.48
N PHE A 155 15.19 6.30 2.33
CA PHE A 155 14.34 5.23 1.82
C PHE A 155 14.73 4.83 0.39
N ARG A 156 14.96 5.81 -0.50
CA ARG A 156 15.45 5.57 -1.87
C ARG A 156 16.81 4.86 -1.89
N ALA A 157 17.72 5.26 -1.01
CA ALA A 157 19.02 4.62 -0.90
C ALA A 157 18.89 3.15 -0.48
N VAL A 158 18.03 2.83 0.50
CA VAL A 158 17.77 1.44 0.92
C VAL A 158 17.13 0.64 -0.23
N ALA A 159 16.15 1.20 -0.95
CA ALA A 159 15.52 0.54 -2.08
C ALA A 159 16.55 0.16 -3.18
N THR A 160 17.63 0.93 -3.32
CA THR A 160 18.67 0.71 -4.31
C THR A 160 19.78 -0.22 -3.80
N THR A 161 20.26 -0.02 -2.55
CA THR A 161 21.45 -0.68 -2.01
C THR A 161 21.14 -1.94 -1.18
N ALA A 162 19.94 -2.03 -0.63
CA ALA A 162 19.47 -3.16 0.18
C ALA A 162 18.00 -3.52 -0.14
N PRO A 163 17.66 -3.81 -1.41
CA PRO A 163 16.28 -4.06 -1.84
C PRO A 163 15.58 -5.18 -1.07
N TRP A 164 16.32 -6.14 -0.58
CA TRP A 164 15.83 -7.26 0.24
C TRP A 164 15.22 -6.82 1.59
N ALA A 165 15.50 -5.61 2.05
CA ALA A 165 14.98 -5.06 3.30
C ALA A 165 13.57 -4.46 3.17
N LEU A 166 13.10 -4.25 1.95
CA LEU A 166 11.82 -3.63 1.64
C LEU A 166 10.88 -4.57 0.88
N SER A 167 9.61 -4.21 0.81
CA SER A 167 8.66 -4.89 -0.04
C SER A 167 9.05 -4.77 -1.52
N PRO A 168 8.83 -5.81 -2.36
CA PRO A 168 9.19 -5.76 -3.78
C PRO A 168 8.53 -4.60 -4.53
N TRP A 169 7.24 -4.35 -4.27
CA TRP A 169 6.53 -3.24 -4.89
C TRP A 169 7.12 -1.88 -4.55
N SER A 170 7.56 -1.65 -3.29
CA SER A 170 8.22 -0.40 -2.92
C SER A 170 9.54 -0.20 -3.67
N VAL A 171 10.32 -1.27 -3.85
CA VAL A 171 11.58 -1.23 -4.61
C VAL A 171 11.31 -0.86 -6.07
N GLU A 172 10.35 -1.52 -6.71
CA GLU A 172 9.99 -1.27 -8.11
C GLU A 172 9.37 0.12 -8.30
N GLN A 173 8.50 0.56 -7.36
CA GLN A 173 7.91 1.90 -7.39
C GLN A 173 8.97 2.99 -7.27
N VAL A 174 9.92 2.86 -6.32
CA VAL A 174 11.01 3.83 -6.16
C VAL A 174 11.87 3.93 -7.43
N ALA A 175 12.11 2.81 -8.12
CA ALA A 175 12.83 2.81 -9.38
C ALA A 175 12.07 3.48 -10.52
N ALA A 176 10.73 3.45 -10.48
CA ALA A 176 9.86 4.07 -11.48
C ALA A 176 9.56 5.56 -11.21
N LEU A 177 9.71 6.02 -9.97
CA LEU A 177 9.48 7.41 -9.59
C LEU A 177 10.58 8.33 -10.14
N PRO A 178 10.24 9.56 -10.52
CA PRO A 178 11.24 10.54 -10.95
C PRO A 178 12.28 10.81 -9.85
N ALA A 179 13.48 11.21 -10.30
CA ALA A 179 14.62 11.48 -9.43
C ALA A 179 14.38 12.63 -8.45
#